data_9254bc7326624233a4cdb4e01b145e06
#
_entry.id   9254bc7326624233a4cdb4e01b145e06
#
_cell.length_a   1.000
_cell.length_b   1.000
_cell.length_c   1.000
_cell.angle_alpha   90.00
_cell.angle_beta   90.00
_cell.angle_gamma   90.00
#
_symmetry.space_group_name_H-M   'P 1'
#
loop_
_entity.id
_entity.type
_entity.pdbx_description
1 polymer ?
#
loop_
_entity_poly.entity_id
_entity_poly.type
_entity_poly.pdbx_seq_one_letter_code
_entity_poly.pdbx_strand_id
1 'polypeptide(L)'
;MTRGDEAAVVAGIEAFFKTDDVHVREELARQIAADAAFDRAKLSPWLHTADLFAPLTPGRHELSVELADGTARTVVLRVPTGYDHRRPWPLIYALHGSGSGADAISGYVARILGAAAEQYVIAAPQSYADLIIHQSEWPPTGEHPAALRKLRRTVHVAADRVFVTGYSLGGHTTWTLAAQHADEFAGAMPLAGTFTLLLPDLLWEKFLPNLAHLPILCVWGKGDVQYGGERISPEGGIAGVNRALRAMLARHELPATMIELPDADHYNVVPPAEELRKLLTHRRVHWPAKVEHTFRHIAQARAYWLEGHVWTGAQWTKNSLTIRMREGENAYDDAQFDAAVARTYRGLLGQLSGEIVGQEIRVARKRVKELTVWIGDGMIDWERPITLKVGGRTAFEGPVTPDVAVALAQAKRTWDFDRLRWAGLRFRSGGKTEPVTLTTRLPPALGPSDPRPHP
;
A
#
# COMPACT_ATOMS: atom_id res chain seq x y z
N MET A 1 -20.67 -40.04 8.31
CA MET A 1 -20.25 -38.65 8.44
C MET A 1 -21.07 -37.82 7.46
N THR A 2 -22.02 -37.03 7.94
CA THR A 2 -22.78 -36.08 7.12
C THR A 2 -21.79 -35.10 6.52
N ARG A 3 -21.76 -34.97 5.19
CA ARG A 3 -21.08 -33.87 4.52
C ARG A 3 -21.64 -32.57 5.10
N GLY A 4 -20.81 -31.76 5.77
CA GLY A 4 -21.19 -30.42 6.19
C GLY A 4 -21.65 -29.62 4.98
N ASP A 5 -22.56 -28.70 5.19
CA ASP A 5 -23.11 -27.86 4.14
C ASP A 5 -22.24 -26.62 3.96
N GLU A 6 -21.50 -26.52 2.85
CA GLU A 6 -20.69 -25.32 2.54
C GLU A 6 -21.52 -24.03 2.57
N ALA A 7 -22.83 -24.11 2.27
CA ALA A 7 -23.74 -22.97 2.36
C ALA A 7 -23.88 -22.46 3.81
N ALA A 8 -23.83 -23.34 4.81
CA ALA A 8 -23.87 -22.95 6.21
C ALA A 8 -22.60 -22.19 6.61
N VAL A 9 -21.43 -22.61 6.13
CA VAL A 9 -20.16 -21.89 6.35
C VAL A 9 -20.21 -20.50 5.73
N VAL A 10 -20.68 -20.38 4.48
CA VAL A 10 -20.83 -19.08 3.78
C VAL A 10 -21.81 -18.17 4.52
N ALA A 11 -22.96 -18.69 4.96
CA ALA A 11 -23.93 -17.91 5.75
C ALA A 11 -23.34 -17.42 7.08
N GLY A 12 -22.52 -18.26 7.74
CA GLY A 12 -21.78 -17.86 8.94
C GLY A 12 -20.79 -16.73 8.68
N ILE A 13 -20.07 -16.77 7.54
CA ILE A 13 -19.17 -15.71 7.09
C ILE A 13 -19.95 -14.40 6.87
N GLU A 14 -21.08 -14.46 6.17
CA GLU A 14 -21.93 -13.29 5.96
C GLU A 14 -22.41 -12.67 7.26
N ALA A 15 -22.88 -13.50 8.21
CA ALA A 15 -23.28 -13.05 9.53
C ALA A 15 -22.12 -12.38 10.29
N PHE A 16 -20.89 -12.94 10.21
CA PHE A 16 -19.69 -12.35 10.78
C PHE A 16 -19.38 -10.96 10.22
N PHE A 17 -19.57 -10.76 8.92
CA PHE A 17 -19.33 -9.46 8.29
C PHE A 17 -20.43 -8.42 8.59
N LYS A 18 -21.66 -8.86 8.86
CA LYS A 18 -22.82 -7.98 9.17
C LYS A 18 -22.83 -7.46 10.61
N THR A 19 -22.14 -8.10 11.55
CA THR A 19 -22.11 -7.66 12.95
C THR A 19 -20.80 -6.96 13.32
N ASP A 20 -20.88 -5.98 14.23
CA ASP A 20 -19.71 -5.35 14.86
C ASP A 20 -19.53 -5.78 16.32
N ASP A 21 -20.46 -6.55 16.86
CA ASP A 21 -20.35 -7.14 18.20
C ASP A 21 -19.22 -8.20 18.21
N VAL A 22 -18.23 -7.98 19.05
CA VAL A 22 -17.05 -8.84 19.15
C VAL A 22 -17.38 -10.24 19.67
N HIS A 23 -18.33 -10.36 20.61
CA HIS A 23 -18.71 -11.65 21.20
C HIS A 23 -19.51 -12.48 20.21
N VAL A 24 -20.39 -11.84 19.44
CA VAL A 24 -21.12 -12.50 18.35
C VAL A 24 -20.14 -12.99 17.28
N ARG A 25 -19.14 -12.18 16.94
CA ARG A 25 -18.09 -12.60 15.99
C ARG A 25 -17.26 -13.76 16.50
N GLU A 26 -16.92 -13.78 17.79
CA GLU A 26 -16.18 -14.91 18.38
C GLU A 26 -16.98 -16.20 18.29
N GLU A 27 -18.28 -16.14 18.58
CA GLU A 27 -19.17 -17.31 18.49
C GLU A 27 -19.31 -17.80 17.03
N LEU A 28 -19.58 -16.88 16.09
CA LEU A 28 -19.68 -17.21 14.67
C LEU A 28 -18.38 -17.82 14.13
N ALA A 29 -17.22 -17.27 14.47
CA ALA A 29 -15.94 -17.82 14.04
C ALA A 29 -15.71 -19.22 14.61
N ARG A 30 -16.12 -19.48 15.86
CA ARG A 30 -16.04 -20.81 16.49
C ARG A 30 -16.97 -21.82 15.79
N GLN A 31 -18.20 -21.41 15.45
CA GLN A 31 -19.14 -22.23 14.72
C GLN A 31 -18.62 -22.56 13.33
N ILE A 32 -18.09 -21.56 12.59
CA ILE A 32 -17.48 -21.78 11.28
C ILE A 32 -16.31 -22.77 11.39
N ALA A 33 -15.42 -22.59 12.35
CA ALA A 33 -14.26 -23.46 12.53
C ALA A 33 -14.62 -24.91 12.93
N ALA A 34 -15.75 -25.10 13.63
CA ALA A 34 -16.24 -26.39 14.06
C ALA A 34 -17.11 -27.10 13.01
N ASP A 35 -17.51 -26.41 11.95
CA ASP A 35 -18.35 -27.01 10.90
C ASP A 35 -17.58 -28.10 10.15
N ALA A 36 -18.23 -29.23 9.92
CA ALA A 36 -17.62 -30.38 9.22
C ALA A 36 -17.28 -30.10 7.75
N ALA A 37 -17.88 -29.07 7.16
CA ALA A 37 -17.57 -28.60 5.81
C ALA A 37 -16.40 -27.61 5.77
N PHE A 38 -15.95 -27.12 6.92
CA PHE A 38 -14.90 -26.12 6.95
C PHE A 38 -13.59 -26.65 6.38
N ASP A 39 -13.09 -25.96 5.37
CA ASP A 39 -11.78 -26.18 4.76
C ASP A 39 -11.03 -24.86 4.69
N ARG A 40 -9.90 -24.77 5.38
CA ARG A 40 -9.06 -23.57 5.41
C ARG A 40 -8.68 -23.07 4.01
N ALA A 41 -8.41 -23.98 3.08
CA ALA A 41 -8.04 -23.63 1.71
C ALA A 41 -9.19 -22.98 0.93
N LYS A 42 -10.45 -23.18 1.37
CA LYS A 42 -11.64 -22.61 0.76
C LYS A 42 -12.09 -21.29 1.36
N LEU A 43 -11.46 -20.79 2.43
CA LEU A 43 -11.93 -19.57 3.09
C LEU A 43 -11.89 -18.37 2.15
N SER A 44 -10.82 -18.17 1.37
CA SER A 44 -10.75 -17.09 0.37
C SER A 44 -11.83 -17.24 -0.72
N PRO A 45 -12.02 -18.39 -1.39
CA PRO A 45 -13.15 -18.62 -2.28
C PRO A 45 -14.52 -18.34 -1.65
N TRP A 46 -14.78 -18.79 -0.42
CA TRP A 46 -16.05 -18.53 0.26
C TRP A 46 -16.27 -17.05 0.56
N LEU A 47 -15.23 -16.29 0.95
CA LEU A 47 -15.31 -14.84 1.12
C LEU A 47 -15.67 -14.13 -0.20
N HIS A 48 -15.21 -14.64 -1.33
CA HIS A 48 -15.56 -14.10 -2.64
C HIS A 48 -16.95 -14.52 -3.13
N THR A 49 -17.53 -15.59 -2.61
CA THR A 49 -18.89 -16.03 -2.96
C THR A 49 -19.97 -15.54 -2.00
N ALA A 50 -19.58 -15.09 -0.80
CA ALA A 50 -20.48 -14.53 0.20
C ALA A 50 -21.14 -13.23 -0.29
N ASP A 51 -22.42 -13.04 0.05
CA ASP A 51 -23.20 -11.84 -0.31
C ASP A 51 -22.83 -10.63 0.57
N LEU A 52 -21.65 -10.08 0.27
CA LEU A 52 -21.07 -8.96 1.02
C LEU A 52 -21.16 -7.63 0.28
N PHE A 53 -21.51 -7.63 -1.00
CA PHE A 53 -21.50 -6.45 -1.85
C PHE A 53 -22.87 -6.15 -2.42
N ALA A 54 -23.24 -4.88 -2.40
CA ALA A 54 -24.44 -4.44 -3.08
C ALA A 54 -24.20 -4.35 -4.62
N PRO A 55 -25.24 -4.61 -5.43
CA PRO A 55 -25.14 -4.43 -6.88
C PRO A 55 -24.89 -2.96 -7.22
N LEU A 56 -24.05 -2.72 -8.22
CA LEU A 56 -23.83 -1.41 -8.83
C LEU A 56 -24.21 -1.49 -10.30
N THR A 57 -24.91 -0.46 -10.77
CA THR A 57 -25.19 -0.32 -12.21
C THR A 57 -23.92 0.04 -12.99
N PRO A 58 -23.78 -0.39 -14.25
CA PRO A 58 -22.72 0.09 -15.11
C PRO A 58 -22.74 1.61 -15.25
N GLY A 59 -21.56 2.20 -15.50
CA GLY A 59 -21.44 3.62 -15.77
C GLY A 59 -20.66 4.39 -14.70
N ARG A 60 -20.89 5.69 -14.64
CA ARG A 60 -20.21 6.63 -13.74
C ARG A 60 -20.94 6.73 -12.40
N HIS A 61 -20.17 6.62 -11.31
CA HIS A 61 -20.66 6.84 -9.95
C HIS A 61 -19.71 7.77 -9.19
N GLU A 62 -20.21 8.34 -8.09
CA GLU A 62 -19.41 9.08 -7.14
C GLU A 62 -19.52 8.44 -5.74
N LEU A 63 -18.37 8.25 -5.11
CA LEU A 63 -18.29 7.81 -3.73
C LEU A 63 -17.74 8.93 -2.87
N SER A 64 -18.42 9.20 -1.75
CA SER A 64 -17.89 10.06 -0.70
C SER A 64 -17.00 9.23 0.25
N VAL A 65 -15.80 9.72 0.51
CA VAL A 65 -14.82 9.13 1.41
C VAL A 65 -14.57 10.10 2.54
N GLU A 66 -15.02 9.76 3.74
CA GLU A 66 -14.75 10.55 4.93
C GLU A 66 -13.30 10.32 5.38
N LEU A 67 -12.59 11.41 5.65
CA LEU A 67 -11.27 11.42 6.23
C LEU A 67 -11.38 11.65 7.74
N ALA A 68 -10.32 11.38 8.47
CA ALA A 68 -10.38 11.49 9.91
C ALA A 68 -10.40 12.93 10.45
N ASP A 69 -10.01 13.88 9.64
CA ASP A 69 -10.18 15.31 9.97
C ASP A 69 -11.64 15.78 9.80
N GLY A 70 -12.56 14.87 9.48
CA GLY A 70 -13.98 15.16 9.22
C GLY A 70 -14.24 15.72 7.82
N THR A 71 -13.23 15.87 6.98
CA THR A 71 -13.45 16.29 5.58
C THR A 71 -13.85 15.10 4.71
N ALA A 72 -14.59 15.36 3.64
CA ALA A 72 -14.94 14.35 2.65
C ALA A 72 -14.18 14.57 1.34
N ARG A 73 -13.89 13.47 0.66
CA ARG A 73 -13.30 13.45 -0.69
C ARG A 73 -14.17 12.64 -1.62
N THR A 74 -14.28 13.11 -2.84
CA THR A 74 -15.01 12.39 -3.90
C THR A 74 -14.06 11.45 -4.63
N VAL A 75 -14.53 10.23 -4.86
CA VAL A 75 -13.90 9.26 -5.77
C VAL A 75 -14.88 8.96 -6.88
N VAL A 76 -14.48 9.24 -8.12
CA VAL A 76 -15.25 8.89 -9.32
C VAL A 76 -14.96 7.44 -9.68
N LEU A 77 -16.02 6.66 -9.89
CA LEU A 77 -15.94 5.29 -10.38
C LEU A 77 -16.44 5.22 -11.82
N ARG A 78 -15.75 4.42 -12.64
CA ARG A 78 -16.28 3.85 -13.88
C ARG A 78 -16.48 2.36 -13.68
N VAL A 79 -17.74 1.95 -13.67
CA VAL A 79 -18.16 0.56 -13.53
C VAL A 79 -18.40 -0.01 -14.92
N PRO A 80 -17.72 -1.09 -15.34
CA PRO A 80 -17.84 -1.66 -16.69
C PRO A 80 -19.24 -2.24 -16.93
N THR A 81 -19.63 -2.36 -18.22
CA THR A 81 -20.96 -2.85 -18.62
C THR A 81 -21.24 -4.27 -18.16
N GLY A 82 -20.22 -5.11 -18.04
CA GLY A 82 -20.33 -6.50 -17.57
C GLY A 82 -20.13 -6.68 -16.06
N TYR A 83 -20.19 -5.61 -15.27
CA TYR A 83 -19.95 -5.70 -13.82
C TYR A 83 -20.96 -6.62 -13.14
N ASP A 84 -20.42 -7.57 -12.36
CA ASP A 84 -21.20 -8.44 -11.46
C ASP A 84 -20.56 -8.36 -10.05
N HIS A 85 -21.32 -7.88 -9.07
CA HIS A 85 -20.88 -7.74 -7.69
C HIS A 85 -20.56 -9.08 -6.99
N ARG A 86 -21.02 -10.21 -7.54
CA ARG A 86 -20.78 -11.56 -7.00
C ARG A 86 -19.43 -12.15 -7.37
N ARG A 87 -18.64 -11.45 -8.18
CA ARG A 87 -17.28 -11.87 -8.54
C ARG A 87 -16.28 -10.73 -8.38
N PRO A 88 -15.01 -11.05 -8.01
CA PRO A 88 -14.01 -10.00 -7.84
C PRO A 88 -13.57 -9.38 -9.17
N TRP A 89 -13.38 -8.05 -9.17
CA TRP A 89 -13.00 -7.25 -10.32
C TRP A 89 -11.63 -6.61 -10.12
N PRO A 90 -10.77 -6.61 -11.15
CA PRO A 90 -9.54 -5.82 -11.13
C PRO A 90 -9.87 -4.33 -11.01
N LEU A 91 -9.01 -3.59 -10.30
CA LEU A 91 -9.17 -2.17 -10.05
C LEU A 91 -7.97 -1.40 -10.59
N ILE A 92 -8.23 -0.32 -11.32
CA ILE A 92 -7.22 0.69 -11.64
C ILE A 92 -7.52 1.94 -10.83
N TYR A 93 -6.61 2.30 -9.95
CA TYR A 93 -6.66 3.52 -9.14
C TYR A 93 -5.88 4.62 -9.85
N ALA A 94 -6.60 5.62 -10.39
CA ALA A 94 -6.10 6.60 -11.34
C ALA A 94 -6.03 8.00 -10.74
N LEU A 95 -4.86 8.64 -10.82
CA LEU A 95 -4.54 9.91 -10.17
C LEU A 95 -4.36 11.02 -11.21
N HIS A 96 -5.15 12.10 -11.11
CA HIS A 96 -5.12 13.19 -12.07
C HIS A 96 -3.92 14.12 -11.91
N GLY A 97 -3.59 14.85 -12.97
CA GLY A 97 -2.57 15.87 -12.99
C GLY A 97 -3.07 17.21 -12.42
N SER A 98 -2.14 18.16 -12.23
CA SER A 98 -2.45 19.53 -11.80
C SER A 98 -3.41 20.20 -12.80
N GLY A 99 -4.40 20.93 -12.30
CA GLY A 99 -5.41 21.58 -13.13
C GLY A 99 -6.40 20.66 -13.85
N SER A 100 -6.37 19.35 -13.56
CA SER A 100 -7.26 18.33 -14.11
C SER A 100 -8.20 17.77 -13.03
N GLY A 101 -8.94 16.71 -13.33
CA GLY A 101 -9.89 16.09 -12.40
C GLY A 101 -10.07 14.59 -12.60
N ALA A 102 -10.84 14.01 -11.68
CA ALA A 102 -11.09 12.57 -11.63
C ALA A 102 -11.73 12.03 -12.92
N ASP A 103 -12.69 12.74 -13.52
CA ASP A 103 -13.31 12.33 -14.77
C ASP A 103 -12.31 12.32 -15.95
N ALA A 104 -11.44 13.33 -16.02
CA ALA A 104 -10.44 13.43 -17.08
C ALA A 104 -9.43 12.27 -17.03
N ILE A 105 -8.90 11.97 -15.86
CA ILE A 105 -7.93 10.87 -15.73
C ILE A 105 -8.60 9.50 -15.92
N SER A 106 -9.82 9.30 -15.41
CA SER A 106 -10.53 8.05 -15.63
C SER A 106 -10.84 7.82 -17.11
N GLY A 107 -11.21 8.89 -17.84
CA GLY A 107 -11.39 8.86 -19.30
C GLY A 107 -10.10 8.61 -20.07
N TYR A 108 -8.99 9.19 -19.61
CA TYR A 108 -7.66 8.93 -20.19
C TYR A 108 -7.27 7.46 -20.03
N VAL A 109 -7.42 6.90 -18.80
CA VAL A 109 -7.11 5.49 -18.52
C VAL A 109 -7.98 4.57 -19.38
N ALA A 110 -9.29 4.83 -19.45
CA ALA A 110 -10.18 4.04 -20.31
C ALA A 110 -9.75 4.08 -21.78
N ARG A 111 -9.30 5.23 -22.29
CA ARG A 111 -8.81 5.39 -23.68
C ARG A 111 -7.55 4.58 -23.94
N ILE A 112 -6.54 4.61 -23.05
CA ILE A 112 -5.29 3.85 -23.25
C ILE A 112 -5.50 2.33 -23.13
N LEU A 113 -6.51 1.90 -22.38
CA LEU A 113 -6.91 0.49 -22.28
C LEU A 113 -7.71 0.03 -23.50
N GLY A 114 -8.39 0.95 -24.19
CA GLY A 114 -9.29 0.59 -25.29
C GLY A 114 -10.38 -0.38 -24.84
N ALA A 115 -10.64 -1.43 -25.61
CA ALA A 115 -11.65 -2.44 -25.28
C ALA A 115 -11.37 -3.18 -23.96
N ALA A 116 -10.11 -3.25 -23.51
CA ALA A 116 -9.77 -3.88 -22.24
C ALA A 116 -10.27 -3.08 -21.02
N ALA A 117 -10.69 -1.83 -21.18
CA ALA A 117 -11.28 -1.03 -20.10
C ALA A 117 -12.50 -1.70 -19.45
N GLU A 118 -13.28 -2.45 -20.26
CA GLU A 118 -14.45 -3.21 -19.79
C GLU A 118 -14.11 -4.41 -18.86
N GLN A 119 -12.83 -4.68 -18.65
CA GLN A 119 -12.36 -5.71 -17.73
C GLN A 119 -11.94 -5.16 -16.36
N TYR A 120 -12.04 -3.85 -16.17
CA TYR A 120 -11.56 -3.16 -14.97
C TYR A 120 -12.60 -2.19 -14.41
N VAL A 121 -12.70 -2.12 -13.09
CA VAL A 121 -13.24 -0.94 -12.45
C VAL A 121 -12.15 0.12 -12.41
N ILE A 122 -12.45 1.36 -12.83
CA ILE A 122 -11.51 2.46 -12.77
C ILE A 122 -12.01 3.42 -11.68
N ALA A 123 -11.17 3.70 -10.69
CA ALA A 123 -11.48 4.60 -9.60
C ALA A 123 -10.50 5.78 -9.59
N ALA A 124 -11.01 7.00 -9.61
CA ALA A 124 -10.21 8.20 -9.62
C ALA A 124 -10.64 9.14 -8.47
N PRO A 125 -9.77 9.34 -7.46
CA PRO A 125 -10.06 10.35 -6.44
C PRO A 125 -9.93 11.75 -7.02
N GLN A 126 -10.86 12.63 -6.62
CA GLN A 126 -10.77 14.06 -6.84
C GLN A 126 -9.88 14.64 -5.73
N SER A 127 -8.57 14.54 -5.88
CA SER A 127 -7.64 15.08 -4.91
C SER A 127 -7.39 16.57 -5.18
N TYR A 128 -7.15 17.32 -4.12
CA TYR A 128 -6.75 18.73 -4.23
C TYR A 128 -5.24 18.77 -4.47
N ALA A 129 -4.90 18.72 -5.76
CA ALA A 129 -3.55 18.60 -6.25
C ALA A 129 -2.60 19.73 -5.81
N ASP A 130 -3.12 20.90 -5.50
CA ASP A 130 -2.33 22.09 -5.20
C ASP A 130 -1.45 21.96 -3.95
N LEU A 131 -1.70 20.96 -3.11
CA LEU A 131 -0.97 20.69 -1.88
C LEU A 131 0.25 19.78 -2.05
N ILE A 132 0.40 19.14 -3.21
CA ILE A 132 1.33 18.01 -3.38
C ILE A 132 2.67 18.45 -3.95
N ILE A 133 2.70 19.50 -4.77
CA ILE A 133 3.90 19.90 -5.51
C ILE A 133 4.96 20.53 -4.60
N HIS A 134 4.55 21.11 -3.51
CA HIS A 134 5.49 21.76 -2.61
C HIS A 134 5.92 20.81 -1.48
N GLN A 135 6.44 19.61 -1.88
CA GLN A 135 7.81 19.47 -1.76
C GLN A 135 8.43 18.80 -0.59
N SER A 136 8.16 18.94 0.51
CA SER A 136 8.74 18.30 1.67
C SER A 136 7.74 17.36 2.33
N GLU A 137 6.52 17.42 1.84
CA GLU A 137 5.42 16.68 2.38
C GLU A 137 4.86 15.74 1.34
N TRP A 138 5.05 14.51 1.60
CA TRP A 138 4.24 13.47 1.01
C TRP A 138 2.79 13.76 1.37
N PRO A 139 1.85 13.55 0.43
CA PRO A 139 0.47 13.89 0.68
C PRO A 139 0.02 13.33 2.03
N PRO A 140 -0.93 13.99 2.68
CA PRO A 140 -1.49 13.47 3.92
C PRO A 140 -1.89 12.04 3.70
N THR A 141 -1.23 11.14 4.40
CA THR A 141 -1.19 9.71 4.15
C THR A 141 -2.52 9.01 4.36
N GLY A 142 -3.56 9.75 4.76
CA GLY A 142 -4.87 9.22 5.06
C GLY A 142 -5.83 9.13 3.87
N GLU A 143 -5.74 10.02 2.87
CA GLU A 143 -6.74 10.12 1.80
C GLU A 143 -6.77 8.87 0.92
N HIS A 144 -5.66 8.51 0.29
CA HIS A 144 -5.61 7.37 -0.63
C HIS A 144 -5.87 6.02 0.05
N PRO A 145 -5.28 5.72 1.21
CA PRO A 145 -5.64 4.53 1.97
C PRO A 145 -7.11 4.50 2.40
N ALA A 146 -7.72 5.64 2.76
CA ALA A 146 -9.13 5.71 3.09
C ALA A 146 -10.01 5.43 1.85
N ALA A 147 -9.64 6.01 0.70
CA ALA A 147 -10.30 5.77 -0.57
C ALA A 147 -10.24 4.30 -0.98
N LEU A 148 -9.06 3.67 -0.93
CA LEU A 148 -8.90 2.24 -1.24
C LEU A 148 -9.73 1.34 -0.31
N ARG A 149 -9.80 1.66 0.98
CA ARG A 149 -10.68 0.92 1.91
C ARG A 149 -12.16 1.08 1.56
N LYS A 150 -12.60 2.30 1.26
CA LYS A 150 -14.00 2.56 0.85
C LYS A 150 -14.32 1.81 -0.43
N LEU A 151 -13.42 1.84 -1.41
CA LEU A 151 -13.54 1.12 -2.68
C LEU A 151 -13.73 -0.38 -2.46
N ARG A 152 -12.86 -1.02 -1.67
CA ARG A 152 -12.95 -2.45 -1.35
C ARG A 152 -14.22 -2.85 -0.60
N ARG A 153 -14.88 -1.91 0.09
CA ARG A 153 -16.18 -2.15 0.75
C ARG A 153 -17.37 -1.93 -0.16
N THR A 154 -17.19 -1.14 -1.21
CA THR A 154 -18.27 -0.76 -2.12
C THR A 154 -18.29 -1.59 -3.38
N VAL A 155 -17.10 -1.94 -3.88
CA VAL A 155 -16.88 -2.72 -5.10
C VAL A 155 -16.24 -4.04 -4.72
N HIS A 156 -16.69 -5.14 -5.29
CA HIS A 156 -16.03 -6.43 -5.11
C HIS A 156 -14.68 -6.45 -5.86
N VAL A 157 -13.64 -5.93 -5.19
CA VAL A 157 -12.30 -5.77 -5.75
C VAL A 157 -11.51 -7.08 -5.64
N ALA A 158 -10.90 -7.52 -6.75
CA ALA A 158 -9.83 -8.51 -6.73
C ALA A 158 -8.56 -7.84 -6.14
N ALA A 159 -8.33 -8.02 -4.84
CA ALA A 159 -7.26 -7.33 -4.11
C ALA A 159 -5.85 -7.63 -4.66
N ASP A 160 -5.69 -8.76 -5.34
CA ASP A 160 -4.47 -9.15 -6.05
C ASP A 160 -4.25 -8.45 -7.38
N ARG A 161 -5.25 -7.72 -7.87
CA ARG A 161 -5.24 -7.05 -9.16
C ARG A 161 -5.61 -5.57 -9.04
N VAL A 162 -5.04 -4.89 -8.06
CA VAL A 162 -5.15 -3.45 -7.89
C VAL A 162 -3.91 -2.79 -8.49
N PHE A 163 -4.10 -1.92 -9.47
CA PHE A 163 -3.02 -1.17 -10.12
C PHE A 163 -3.16 0.31 -9.80
N VAL A 164 -2.05 0.99 -9.59
CA VAL A 164 -2.05 2.45 -9.40
C VAL A 164 -1.40 3.12 -10.59
N THR A 165 -2.01 4.19 -11.08
CA THR A 165 -1.49 4.99 -12.19
C THR A 165 -1.82 6.46 -11.99
N GLY A 166 -1.12 7.33 -12.69
CA GLY A 166 -1.43 8.75 -12.69
C GLY A 166 -0.56 9.52 -13.66
N TYR A 167 -1.01 10.72 -14.01
CA TYR A 167 -0.40 11.57 -15.01
C TYR A 167 0.16 12.85 -14.37
N SER A 168 1.37 13.28 -14.76
CA SER A 168 1.99 14.50 -14.24
C SER A 168 2.08 14.48 -12.70
N LEU A 169 1.41 15.36 -12.03
CA LEU A 169 1.27 15.34 -10.56
C LEU A 169 0.76 13.99 -10.06
N GLY A 170 -0.25 13.40 -10.72
CA GLY A 170 -0.71 12.04 -10.43
C GLY A 170 0.37 10.98 -10.66
N GLY A 171 1.28 11.19 -11.61
CA GLY A 171 2.47 10.36 -11.82
C GLY A 171 3.46 10.43 -10.65
N HIS A 172 3.71 11.64 -10.11
CA HIS A 172 4.51 11.82 -8.89
C HIS A 172 3.84 11.15 -7.68
N THR A 173 2.52 11.31 -7.55
CA THR A 173 1.76 10.66 -6.48
C THR A 173 1.74 9.14 -6.64
N THR A 174 1.72 8.62 -7.87
CA THR A 174 1.83 7.17 -8.14
C THR A 174 3.14 6.61 -7.58
N TRP A 175 4.28 7.26 -7.83
CA TRP A 175 5.55 6.89 -7.23
C TRP A 175 5.52 6.91 -5.70
N THR A 176 4.90 7.95 -5.13
CA THR A 176 4.77 8.10 -3.68
C THR A 176 3.96 6.96 -3.07
N LEU A 177 2.79 6.66 -3.64
CA LEU A 177 1.93 5.56 -3.15
C LEU A 177 2.61 4.20 -3.34
N ALA A 178 3.28 4.00 -4.47
CA ALA A 178 4.07 2.80 -4.72
C ALA A 178 5.12 2.59 -3.62
N ALA A 179 5.87 3.64 -3.25
CA ALA A 179 6.89 3.53 -2.22
C ALA A 179 6.33 3.39 -0.79
N GLN A 180 5.15 3.96 -0.52
CA GLN A 180 4.54 3.90 0.82
C GLN A 180 3.68 2.65 1.05
N HIS A 181 3.10 2.10 0.00
CA HIS A 181 2.06 1.06 0.05
C HIS A 181 2.26 0.00 -1.05
N ALA A 182 3.52 -0.38 -1.32
CA ALA A 182 3.84 -1.36 -2.37
C ALA A 182 3.01 -2.66 -2.24
N ASP A 183 2.73 -3.08 -1.01
CA ASP A 183 1.99 -4.29 -0.71
C ASP A 183 0.48 -4.21 -0.98
N GLU A 184 -0.03 -3.06 -1.41
CA GLU A 184 -1.44 -2.87 -1.79
C GLU A 184 -1.68 -3.03 -3.29
N PHE A 185 -0.60 -3.01 -4.12
CA PHE A 185 -0.71 -2.96 -5.57
C PHE A 185 -0.07 -4.17 -6.25
N ALA A 186 -0.66 -4.56 -7.38
CA ALA A 186 -0.13 -5.54 -8.30
C ALA A 186 0.88 -4.92 -9.28
N GLY A 187 0.79 -3.62 -9.50
CA GLY A 187 1.70 -2.85 -10.33
C GLY A 187 1.43 -1.35 -10.24
N ALA A 188 2.43 -0.56 -10.61
CA ALA A 188 2.34 0.90 -10.65
C ALA A 188 2.75 1.44 -12.02
N MET A 189 2.01 2.44 -12.53
CA MET A 189 2.28 3.06 -13.83
C MET A 189 2.29 4.59 -13.70
N PRO A 190 3.40 5.18 -13.26
CA PRO A 190 3.57 6.64 -13.30
C PRO A 190 3.80 7.13 -14.73
N LEU A 191 2.99 8.09 -15.19
CA LEU A 191 3.04 8.70 -16.52
C LEU A 191 3.40 10.18 -16.41
N ALA A 192 4.34 10.66 -17.23
CA ALA A 192 4.83 12.04 -17.21
C ALA A 192 5.10 12.57 -15.79
N GLY A 193 5.62 11.71 -14.93
CA GLY A 193 5.92 12.00 -13.54
C GLY A 193 7.19 11.30 -13.10
N THR A 194 7.79 11.76 -12.02
CA THR A 194 9.01 11.19 -11.46
C THR A 194 8.90 11.02 -9.96
N PHE A 195 9.75 10.18 -9.39
CA PHE A 195 9.87 10.04 -7.95
C PHE A 195 10.60 11.26 -7.38
N THR A 196 9.81 12.31 -7.15
CA THR A 196 10.29 13.60 -6.68
C THR A 196 10.54 13.60 -5.19
N LEU A 197 11.72 14.03 -4.84
CA LEU A 197 12.12 14.18 -3.45
C LEU A 197 13.09 15.35 -3.33
N LEU A 198 13.01 16.10 -2.25
CA LEU A 198 13.90 17.23 -1.97
C LEU A 198 15.38 16.87 -1.98
N LEU A 199 15.68 15.61 -1.70
CA LEU A 199 17.03 15.06 -1.64
C LEU A 199 17.01 13.68 -2.32
N PRO A 200 17.09 13.65 -3.65
CA PRO A 200 16.91 12.41 -4.41
C PRO A 200 17.81 11.29 -3.96
N ASP A 201 19.11 11.57 -3.78
CA ASP A 201 20.09 10.54 -3.40
C ASP A 201 19.75 9.86 -2.08
N LEU A 202 19.38 10.64 -1.07
CA LEU A 202 19.01 10.09 0.23
C LEU A 202 17.71 9.29 0.16
N LEU A 203 16.71 9.87 -0.51
CA LEU A 203 15.37 9.31 -0.46
C LEU A 203 15.24 8.14 -1.42
N TRP A 204 15.89 8.17 -2.58
CA TRP A 204 15.98 7.01 -3.46
C TRP A 204 16.70 5.87 -2.75
N GLU A 205 17.86 6.10 -2.15
CA GLU A 205 18.59 5.08 -1.39
C GLU A 205 17.72 4.42 -0.30
N LYS A 206 16.87 5.20 0.39
CA LYS A 206 16.10 4.70 1.54
C LYS A 206 14.72 4.17 1.19
N PHE A 207 14.07 4.68 0.16
CA PHE A 207 12.70 4.31 -0.19
C PHE A 207 12.58 3.39 -1.40
N LEU A 208 13.56 3.36 -2.29
CA LEU A 208 13.55 2.43 -3.42
C LEU A 208 13.48 0.96 -2.98
N PRO A 209 14.13 0.51 -1.89
CA PRO A 209 13.96 -0.87 -1.41
C PRO A 209 12.52 -1.26 -1.08
N ASN A 210 11.64 -0.29 -0.76
CA ASN A 210 10.21 -0.55 -0.57
C ASN A 210 9.53 -1.12 -1.82
N LEU A 211 10.10 -0.87 -3.00
CA LEU A 211 9.55 -1.25 -4.31
C LEU A 211 10.01 -2.64 -4.79
N ALA A 212 10.79 -3.36 -4.00
CA ALA A 212 11.44 -4.61 -4.42
C ALA A 212 10.49 -5.69 -4.99
N HIS A 213 9.22 -5.64 -4.61
CA HIS A 213 8.22 -6.64 -5.01
C HIS A 213 7.07 -6.03 -5.84
N LEU A 214 7.21 -4.77 -6.31
CA LEU A 214 6.19 -4.08 -7.07
C LEU A 214 6.64 -3.83 -8.51
N PRO A 215 6.06 -4.48 -9.52
CA PRO A 215 6.32 -4.16 -10.93
C PRO A 215 5.93 -2.71 -11.25
N ILE A 216 6.84 -2.00 -11.93
CA ILE A 216 6.64 -0.60 -12.29
C ILE A 216 6.83 -0.43 -13.80
N LEU A 217 5.91 0.31 -14.44
CA LEU A 217 6.02 0.80 -15.80
C LEU A 217 6.00 2.33 -15.77
N CYS A 218 7.16 2.97 -15.78
CA CYS A 218 7.26 4.43 -15.86
C CYS A 218 7.45 4.88 -17.30
N VAL A 219 6.62 5.83 -17.77
CA VAL A 219 6.68 6.34 -19.14
C VAL A 219 6.68 7.86 -19.13
N TRP A 220 7.60 8.47 -19.88
CA TRP A 220 7.72 9.91 -20.01
C TRP A 220 8.16 10.34 -21.39
N GLY A 221 7.96 11.60 -21.73
CA GLY A 221 8.42 12.19 -22.97
C GLY A 221 9.87 12.66 -22.90
N LYS A 222 10.66 12.45 -23.98
CA LYS A 222 12.01 13.00 -24.09
C LYS A 222 12.01 14.53 -24.01
N GLY A 223 10.96 15.17 -24.53
CA GLY A 223 10.76 16.61 -24.50
C GLY A 223 10.21 17.16 -23.17
N ASP A 224 10.02 16.32 -22.15
CA ASP A 224 9.52 16.74 -20.84
C ASP A 224 10.67 17.32 -19.98
N VAL A 225 11.19 18.46 -20.42
CA VAL A 225 12.33 19.18 -19.82
C VAL A 225 11.89 20.36 -18.94
N GLN A 226 10.58 20.54 -18.76
CA GLN A 226 10.00 21.58 -17.93
C GLN A 226 9.94 21.13 -16.47
N TYR A 227 9.71 22.08 -15.57
CA TYR A 227 9.41 21.82 -14.13
C TYR A 227 10.59 21.46 -13.23
N GLY A 228 11.75 22.06 -13.42
CA GLY A 228 12.88 21.97 -12.48
C GLY A 228 13.65 20.66 -12.59
N GLY A 229 14.39 20.31 -11.57
CA GLY A 229 15.17 19.06 -11.52
C GLY A 229 16.65 19.21 -11.85
N GLU A 230 17.14 20.42 -12.07
CA GLU A 230 18.53 20.74 -12.41
C GLU A 230 19.52 20.29 -11.32
N ARG A 231 19.08 20.24 -10.07
CA ARG A 231 19.88 19.68 -8.95
C ARG A 231 20.10 18.17 -9.05
N ILE A 232 19.26 17.48 -9.82
CA ILE A 232 19.28 16.01 -9.96
C ILE A 232 19.97 15.62 -11.26
N SER A 233 19.67 16.35 -12.30
CA SER A 233 20.22 16.15 -13.64
C SER A 233 20.47 17.51 -14.31
N PRO A 234 21.66 17.73 -14.91
CA PRO A 234 21.96 18.97 -15.64
C PRO A 234 20.97 19.24 -16.77
N GLU A 235 20.32 18.21 -17.29
CA GLU A 235 19.32 18.33 -18.36
C GLU A 235 17.98 18.86 -17.85
N GLY A 236 17.76 18.82 -16.51
CA GLY A 236 16.52 19.27 -15.88
C GLY A 236 15.27 18.47 -16.25
N GLY A 237 14.15 18.93 -15.73
CA GLY A 237 12.83 18.40 -16.04
C GLY A 237 12.59 16.95 -15.61
N ILE A 238 11.38 16.48 -15.89
CA ILE A 238 10.98 15.09 -15.61
C ILE A 238 11.87 14.11 -16.39
N ALA A 239 12.23 14.42 -17.63
CA ALA A 239 13.06 13.58 -18.47
C ALA A 239 14.45 13.35 -17.85
N GLY A 240 15.16 14.41 -17.44
CA GLY A 240 16.46 14.29 -16.80
C GLY A 240 16.42 13.52 -15.50
N VAL A 241 15.44 13.83 -14.64
CA VAL A 241 15.26 13.13 -13.37
C VAL A 241 14.96 11.64 -13.56
N ASN A 242 14.10 11.28 -14.53
CA ASN A 242 13.77 9.88 -14.80
C ASN A 242 14.94 9.09 -15.40
N ARG A 243 15.82 9.73 -16.17
CA ARG A 243 17.07 9.10 -16.63
C ARG A 243 17.99 8.75 -15.44
N ALA A 244 18.16 9.69 -14.48
CA ALA A 244 18.92 9.44 -13.27
C ALA A 244 18.25 8.35 -12.40
N LEU A 245 16.95 8.41 -12.23
CA LEU A 245 16.17 7.42 -11.49
C LEU A 245 16.28 6.02 -12.14
N ARG A 246 16.23 5.92 -13.46
CA ARG A 246 16.40 4.65 -14.20
C ARG A 246 17.73 3.99 -13.87
N ALA A 247 18.81 4.76 -13.83
CA ALA A 247 20.13 4.25 -13.47
C ALA A 247 20.18 3.78 -12.00
N MET A 248 19.47 4.44 -11.10
CA MET A 248 19.38 4.08 -9.68
C MET A 248 18.56 2.79 -9.49
N LEU A 249 17.41 2.68 -10.15
CA LEU A 249 16.56 1.47 -10.10
C LEU A 249 17.31 0.24 -10.62
N ALA A 250 18.07 0.40 -11.70
CA ALA A 250 18.90 -0.68 -12.27
C ALA A 250 19.99 -1.14 -11.28
N ARG A 251 20.65 -0.21 -10.58
CA ARG A 251 21.65 -0.55 -9.55
C ARG A 251 21.05 -1.33 -8.37
N HIS A 252 19.80 -1.12 -8.05
CA HIS A 252 19.07 -1.83 -6.99
C HIS A 252 18.33 -3.07 -7.50
N GLU A 253 18.47 -3.43 -8.79
CA GLU A 253 17.80 -4.59 -9.42
C GLU A 253 16.28 -4.60 -9.19
N LEU A 254 15.66 -3.41 -9.20
CA LEU A 254 14.23 -3.30 -8.94
C LEU A 254 13.39 -3.63 -10.20
N PRO A 255 12.17 -4.19 -10.03
CA PRO A 255 11.33 -4.64 -11.14
C PRO A 255 10.65 -3.46 -11.85
N ALA A 256 11.43 -2.58 -12.49
CA ALA A 256 10.96 -1.38 -13.14
C ALA A 256 11.33 -1.34 -14.62
N THR A 257 10.32 -1.16 -15.47
CA THR A 257 10.44 -0.84 -16.90
C THR A 257 10.32 0.68 -17.05
N MET A 258 11.40 1.32 -17.54
CA MET A 258 11.52 2.77 -17.64
C MET A 258 11.61 3.17 -19.12
N ILE A 259 10.57 3.81 -19.65
CA ILE A 259 10.43 4.10 -21.09
C ILE A 259 10.42 5.61 -21.33
N GLU A 260 11.38 6.05 -22.12
CA GLU A 260 11.44 7.40 -22.67
C GLU A 260 10.89 7.39 -24.09
N LEU A 261 9.85 8.16 -24.35
CA LEU A 261 9.24 8.30 -25.67
C LEU A 261 9.96 9.42 -26.44
N PRO A 262 10.58 9.11 -27.59
CA PRO A 262 11.44 10.06 -28.30
C PRO A 262 10.69 11.29 -28.83
N ASP A 263 9.43 11.10 -29.23
CA ASP A 263 8.60 12.11 -29.88
C ASP A 263 7.51 12.69 -28.96
N ALA A 264 7.61 12.43 -27.66
CA ALA A 264 6.66 12.92 -26.67
C ALA A 264 7.25 14.04 -25.81
N ASP A 265 6.37 14.92 -25.38
CA ASP A 265 6.60 15.93 -24.35
C ASP A 265 5.77 15.62 -23.09
N HIS A 266 5.53 16.65 -22.26
CA HIS A 266 4.73 16.49 -21.05
C HIS A 266 3.27 16.11 -21.28
N TYR A 267 2.69 16.43 -22.44
CA TYR A 267 1.24 16.41 -22.67
C TYR A 267 0.75 15.22 -23.49
N ASN A 268 1.63 14.52 -24.20
CA ASN A 268 1.28 13.46 -25.13
C ASN A 268 1.89 12.08 -24.79
N VAL A 269 2.20 11.86 -23.53
CA VAL A 269 2.71 10.57 -23.04
C VAL A 269 1.62 9.51 -23.10
N VAL A 270 1.85 8.47 -23.89
CA VAL A 270 0.98 7.28 -23.99
C VAL A 270 1.84 6.03 -23.80
N PRO A 271 1.55 5.15 -22.84
CA PRO A 271 2.35 3.96 -22.65
C PRO A 271 2.22 3.00 -23.83
N PRO A 272 3.32 2.31 -24.25
CA PRO A 272 3.24 1.26 -25.24
C PRO A 272 2.26 0.16 -24.83
N ALA A 273 1.34 -0.18 -25.73
CA ALA A 273 0.24 -1.11 -25.42
C ALA A 273 0.71 -2.50 -24.96
N GLU A 274 1.85 -2.96 -25.48
CA GLU A 274 2.43 -4.24 -25.06
C GLU A 274 2.92 -4.20 -23.62
N GLU A 275 3.65 -3.14 -23.23
CA GLU A 275 4.17 -2.99 -21.88
C GLU A 275 3.04 -2.76 -20.84
N LEU A 276 2.00 -2.00 -21.24
CA LEU A 276 0.80 -1.86 -20.46
C LEU A 276 0.12 -3.23 -20.22
N ARG A 277 -0.03 -4.04 -21.28
CA ARG A 277 -0.60 -5.39 -21.13
C ARG A 277 0.25 -6.28 -20.24
N LYS A 278 1.59 -6.26 -20.36
CA LYS A 278 2.50 -6.98 -19.48
C LYS A 278 2.30 -6.57 -18.01
N LEU A 279 2.29 -5.27 -17.72
CA LEU A 279 2.05 -4.78 -16.35
C LEU A 279 0.73 -5.33 -15.79
N LEU A 280 -0.33 -5.30 -16.56
CA LEU A 280 -1.67 -5.70 -16.14
C LEU A 280 -1.85 -7.22 -15.98
N THR A 281 -0.88 -8.06 -16.33
CA THR A 281 -0.88 -9.50 -16.02
C THR A 281 -0.40 -9.82 -14.62
N HIS A 282 0.28 -8.90 -13.98
CA HIS A 282 0.84 -9.14 -12.65
C HIS A 282 -0.24 -9.30 -11.57
N ARG A 283 0.12 -10.03 -10.55
CA ARG A 283 -0.61 -10.15 -9.30
C ARG A 283 0.28 -9.65 -8.16
N ARG A 284 -0.36 -9.15 -7.14
CA ARG A 284 0.33 -8.69 -5.94
C ARG A 284 1.07 -9.83 -5.24
N VAL A 285 2.27 -9.57 -4.77
CA VAL A 285 3.00 -10.51 -3.91
C VAL A 285 2.41 -10.46 -2.50
N HIS A 286 2.11 -11.63 -1.91
CA HIS A 286 1.50 -11.69 -0.57
C HIS A 286 2.53 -11.74 0.55
N TRP A 287 3.44 -12.72 0.47
CA TRP A 287 4.32 -13.11 1.55
C TRP A 287 5.78 -13.22 1.07
N PRO A 288 6.43 -12.09 0.68
CA PRO A 288 7.82 -12.15 0.26
C PRO A 288 8.70 -12.59 1.43
N ALA A 289 9.70 -13.44 1.13
CA ALA A 289 10.62 -13.94 2.14
C ALA A 289 11.44 -12.82 2.78
N LYS A 290 11.69 -11.73 2.06
CA LYS A 290 12.40 -10.56 2.55
C LYS A 290 11.57 -9.30 2.35
N VAL A 291 11.49 -8.47 3.38
CA VAL A 291 10.81 -7.16 3.36
C VAL A 291 11.78 -6.10 3.87
N GLU A 292 11.89 -5.01 3.13
CA GLU A 292 12.52 -3.77 3.57
C GLU A 292 11.52 -2.64 3.39
N HIS A 293 11.25 -1.87 4.45
CA HIS A 293 10.28 -0.80 4.40
C HIS A 293 10.73 0.40 5.22
N THR A 294 10.94 1.50 4.54
CA THR A 294 11.26 2.81 5.12
C THR A 294 10.02 3.69 5.07
N PHE A 295 9.73 4.41 6.13
CA PHE A 295 8.55 5.26 6.24
C PHE A 295 8.83 6.48 7.11
N ARG A 296 7.94 7.48 7.01
CA ARG A 296 8.05 8.77 7.72
C ARG A 296 7.06 8.91 8.86
N HIS A 297 5.97 8.16 8.82
CA HIS A 297 4.88 8.24 9.77
C HIS A 297 4.40 6.84 10.15
N ILE A 298 3.90 6.68 11.39
CA ILE A 298 3.45 5.37 11.88
C ILE A 298 2.31 4.77 11.03
N ALA A 299 1.46 5.60 10.46
CA ALA A 299 0.40 5.14 9.55
C ALA A 299 0.93 4.44 8.29
N GLN A 300 2.20 4.67 7.93
CA GLN A 300 2.89 4.03 6.82
C GLN A 300 3.72 2.82 7.26
N ALA A 301 3.79 2.54 8.57
CA ALA A 301 4.62 1.47 9.14
C ALA A 301 4.02 0.08 8.89
N ARG A 302 3.58 -0.18 7.66
CA ARG A 302 3.01 -1.45 7.25
C ARG A 302 3.52 -1.84 5.87
N ALA A 303 4.03 -3.06 5.77
CA ALA A 303 4.42 -3.65 4.50
C ALA A 303 4.31 -5.18 4.59
N TYR A 304 3.54 -5.78 3.70
CA TYR A 304 3.34 -7.23 3.58
C TYR A 304 2.86 -7.89 4.89
N TRP A 305 3.78 -8.54 5.61
CA TRP A 305 3.52 -9.26 6.86
C TRP A 305 4.01 -8.52 8.12
N LEU A 306 4.52 -7.30 7.96
CA LEU A 306 4.94 -6.43 9.07
C LEU A 306 3.96 -5.27 9.25
N GLU A 307 3.56 -5.01 10.49
CA GLU A 307 2.70 -3.88 10.83
C GLU A 307 3.16 -3.23 12.15
N GLY A 308 3.67 -1.99 12.07
CA GLY A 308 4.09 -1.19 13.22
C GLY A 308 2.91 -0.42 13.82
N HIS A 309 2.89 -0.30 15.17
CA HIS A 309 1.75 0.30 15.87
C HIS A 309 2.10 1.53 16.69
N VAL A 310 3.30 1.59 17.26
CA VAL A 310 3.70 2.66 18.16
C VAL A 310 5.01 3.26 17.70
N TRP A 311 4.99 4.56 17.45
CA TRP A 311 6.16 5.34 17.07
C TRP A 311 7.01 5.71 18.29
N THR A 312 8.32 5.76 18.13
CA THR A 312 9.24 6.24 19.15
C THR A 312 9.94 7.53 18.70
N GLY A 313 9.89 8.55 19.54
CA GLY A 313 10.44 9.87 19.26
C GLY A 313 9.40 10.84 18.73
N ALA A 314 9.83 12.09 18.50
CA ALA A 314 8.94 13.12 17.97
C ALA A 314 8.42 12.74 16.59
N GLN A 315 7.12 12.86 16.39
CA GLN A 315 6.54 12.84 15.05
C GLN A 315 6.89 14.14 14.35
N TRP A 316 7.31 14.00 13.12
CA TRP A 316 7.62 15.16 12.31
C TRP A 316 6.34 15.71 11.68
N THR A 317 6.14 17.03 11.81
CA THR A 317 5.13 17.78 11.09
C THR A 317 5.82 18.85 10.22
N LYS A 318 5.14 19.38 9.23
CA LYS A 318 5.62 20.42 8.32
C LYS A 318 6.32 21.57 9.04
N ASN A 319 5.73 22.00 10.13
CA ASN A 319 6.16 23.18 10.87
C ASN A 319 7.20 22.87 11.95
N SER A 320 7.58 21.60 12.13
CA SER A 320 8.48 21.17 13.22
C SER A 320 9.86 20.73 12.74
N LEU A 321 10.15 20.79 11.44
CA LEU A 321 11.47 20.41 10.93
C LEU A 321 12.49 21.53 11.18
N THR A 322 13.37 21.30 12.14
CA THR A 322 14.52 22.17 12.37
C THR A 322 15.77 21.51 11.80
N ILE A 323 16.38 22.14 10.80
CA ILE A 323 17.66 21.71 10.26
C ILE A 323 18.75 22.21 11.19
N ARG A 324 19.50 21.27 11.78
CA ARG A 324 20.61 21.59 12.67
C ARG A 324 21.93 21.44 11.92
N MET A 325 22.61 22.57 11.73
CA MET A 325 23.98 22.60 11.26
C MET A 325 24.91 22.14 12.39
N ARG A 326 26.01 21.48 12.05
CA ARG A 326 27.09 21.17 13.00
C ARG A 326 27.96 22.40 13.18
N GLU A 327 28.73 22.43 14.24
CA GLU A 327 29.74 23.50 14.46
C GLU A 327 30.71 23.49 13.28
N GLY A 328 30.94 24.67 12.70
CA GLY A 328 31.81 24.85 11.53
C GLY A 328 31.15 24.63 10.17
N GLU A 329 29.89 24.14 10.11
CA GLU A 329 29.15 24.04 8.85
C GLU A 329 28.51 25.40 8.48
N ASN A 330 28.56 25.73 7.17
CA ASN A 330 27.97 26.96 6.61
C ASN A 330 26.61 26.64 5.96
N ALA A 331 25.55 27.28 6.49
CA ALA A 331 24.19 27.11 5.95
C ALA A 331 23.98 27.74 4.55
N TYR A 332 24.88 28.61 4.12
CA TYR A 332 24.87 29.21 2.79
C TYR A 332 25.67 28.39 1.76
N ASP A 333 26.37 27.35 2.19
CA ASP A 333 26.99 26.36 1.32
C ASP A 333 25.97 25.25 1.01
N ASP A 334 25.55 25.14 -0.24
CA ASP A 334 24.50 24.24 -0.66
C ASP A 334 24.82 22.78 -0.31
N ALA A 335 26.07 22.33 -0.47
CA ALA A 335 26.46 20.94 -0.18
C ALA A 335 26.42 20.64 1.33
N GLN A 336 26.87 21.60 2.17
CA GLN A 336 26.82 21.44 3.62
C GLN A 336 25.38 21.52 4.14
N PHE A 337 24.57 22.41 3.58
CA PHE A 337 23.15 22.50 3.91
C PHE A 337 22.41 21.21 3.52
N ASP A 338 22.60 20.70 2.30
CA ASP A 338 22.00 19.46 1.83
C ASP A 338 22.44 18.25 2.71
N ALA A 339 23.70 18.22 3.13
CA ALA A 339 24.20 17.21 4.07
C ALA A 339 23.52 17.30 5.44
N ALA A 340 23.28 18.53 5.95
CA ALA A 340 22.57 18.74 7.22
C ALA A 340 21.08 18.32 7.12
N VAL A 341 20.43 18.68 6.02
CA VAL A 341 19.06 18.22 5.69
C VAL A 341 19.01 16.70 5.63
N ALA A 342 19.93 16.07 4.90
CA ALA A 342 20.01 14.61 4.80
C ALA A 342 20.18 13.92 6.16
N ARG A 343 21.04 14.43 7.02
CA ARG A 343 21.21 13.92 8.39
C ARG A 343 19.93 14.02 9.21
N THR A 344 19.26 15.19 9.13
CA THR A 344 18.01 15.43 9.84
C THR A 344 16.94 14.44 9.40
N TYR A 345 16.72 14.29 8.10
CA TYR A 345 15.74 13.34 7.56
C TYR A 345 16.07 11.89 7.92
N ARG A 346 17.34 11.44 7.80
CA ARG A 346 17.73 10.08 8.24
C ARG A 346 17.38 9.84 9.69
N GLY A 347 17.52 10.87 10.52
CA GLY A 347 17.13 10.84 11.93
C GLY A 347 15.63 10.63 12.13
N LEU A 348 14.79 11.04 11.21
CA LEU A 348 13.32 11.03 11.32
C LEU A 348 12.68 9.76 10.73
N LEU A 349 13.38 9.04 9.85
CA LEU A 349 12.82 7.88 9.17
C LEU A 349 12.64 6.68 10.11
N GLY A 350 11.47 6.06 10.05
CA GLY A 350 11.20 4.73 10.59
C GLY A 350 11.59 3.65 9.59
N GLN A 351 11.91 2.47 10.08
CA GLN A 351 12.20 1.31 9.25
C GLN A 351 11.65 0.04 9.89
N LEU A 352 11.10 -0.82 9.06
CA LEU A 352 10.79 -2.21 9.34
C LEU A 352 11.51 -3.05 8.28
N SER A 353 12.23 -4.06 8.71
CA SER A 353 12.74 -5.07 7.80
C SER A 353 12.53 -6.45 8.40
N GLY A 354 12.34 -7.43 7.54
CA GLY A 354 12.15 -8.78 7.98
C GLY A 354 12.58 -9.80 6.95
N GLU A 355 12.92 -10.97 7.43
CA GLU A 355 13.35 -12.11 6.63
C GLU A 355 12.78 -13.40 7.21
N ILE A 356 12.30 -14.28 6.34
CA ILE A 356 11.79 -15.61 6.67
C ILE A 356 12.78 -16.62 6.15
N VAL A 357 13.34 -17.43 7.06
CA VAL A 357 14.29 -18.51 6.73
C VAL A 357 13.79 -19.80 7.38
N GLY A 358 13.08 -20.61 6.62
CA GLY A 358 12.42 -21.81 7.14
C GLY A 358 11.40 -21.46 8.23
N GLN A 359 11.66 -21.89 9.47
CA GLN A 359 10.80 -21.63 10.64
C GLN A 359 11.28 -20.43 11.47
N GLU A 360 12.31 -19.72 11.04
CA GLU A 360 12.80 -18.53 11.73
C GLU A 360 12.35 -17.27 11.00
N ILE A 361 11.70 -16.37 11.73
CA ILE A 361 11.29 -15.04 11.26
C ILE A 361 12.18 -14.01 11.98
N ARG A 362 12.95 -13.25 11.22
CA ARG A 362 13.86 -12.21 11.72
C ARG A 362 13.25 -10.85 11.42
N VAL A 363 13.18 -9.98 12.42
CA VAL A 363 12.66 -8.62 12.26
C VAL A 363 13.64 -7.61 12.85
N ALA A 364 13.99 -6.59 12.06
CA ALA A 364 14.64 -5.40 12.57
C ALA A 364 13.69 -4.20 12.46
N ARG A 365 13.85 -3.24 13.37
CA ARG A 365 12.96 -2.09 13.46
C ARG A 365 13.72 -0.84 13.91
N LYS A 366 13.31 0.29 13.36
CA LYS A 366 13.77 1.61 13.80
C LYS A 366 12.56 2.52 14.01
N ARG A 367 12.49 3.20 15.15
CA ARG A 367 11.39 4.09 15.55
C ARG A 367 10.02 3.41 15.71
N VAL A 368 9.96 2.11 15.83
CA VAL A 368 8.76 1.35 16.12
C VAL A 368 8.91 0.65 17.47
N LYS A 369 8.02 0.92 18.41
CA LYS A 369 8.03 0.31 19.75
C LYS A 369 7.23 -1.00 19.78
N GLU A 370 6.10 -1.03 19.09
CA GLU A 370 5.23 -2.19 19.00
C GLU A 370 5.00 -2.54 17.53
N LEU A 371 4.99 -3.82 17.20
CA LEU A 371 4.68 -4.31 15.87
C LEU A 371 3.95 -5.66 15.92
N THR A 372 3.21 -5.96 14.86
CA THR A 372 2.66 -7.29 14.62
C THR A 372 3.38 -7.93 13.42
N VAL A 373 3.75 -9.18 13.59
CA VAL A 373 4.17 -10.08 12.51
C VAL A 373 2.97 -10.93 12.14
N TRP A 374 2.44 -10.71 10.94
CA TRP A 374 1.33 -11.50 10.41
C TRP A 374 1.84 -12.75 9.73
N ILE A 375 1.12 -13.86 9.88
CA ILE A 375 1.47 -15.15 9.31
C ILE A 375 0.33 -15.63 8.43
N GLY A 376 0.66 -15.95 7.19
CA GLY A 376 -0.25 -16.49 6.19
C GLY A 376 0.26 -17.81 5.61
N ASP A 377 -0.53 -18.42 4.73
CA ASP A 377 -0.17 -19.68 4.10
C ASP A 377 1.08 -19.55 3.24
N GLY A 378 1.95 -20.52 3.33
CA GLY A 378 3.21 -20.58 2.58
C GLY A 378 4.37 -19.83 3.25
N MET A 379 4.17 -19.13 4.37
CA MET A 379 5.25 -18.46 5.10
C MET A 379 6.05 -19.43 5.97
N ILE A 380 5.37 -20.37 6.59
CA ILE A 380 5.91 -21.34 7.55
C ILE A 380 5.25 -22.70 7.34
N ASP A 381 5.83 -23.73 7.93
CA ASP A 381 5.18 -25.02 8.17
C ASP A 381 4.42 -24.94 9.50
N TRP A 382 3.09 -25.03 9.47
CA TRP A 382 2.20 -24.90 10.62
C TRP A 382 2.34 -26.02 11.65
N GLU A 383 2.87 -27.19 11.25
CA GLU A 383 3.06 -28.35 12.13
C GLU A 383 4.37 -28.24 12.96
N ARG A 384 5.16 -27.23 12.72
CA ARG A 384 6.46 -27.05 13.37
C ARG A 384 6.51 -25.76 14.17
N PRO A 385 7.17 -25.75 15.34
CA PRO A 385 7.38 -24.50 16.08
C PRO A 385 8.18 -23.49 15.27
N ILE A 386 7.91 -22.21 15.50
CA ILE A 386 8.63 -21.11 14.88
C ILE A 386 9.47 -20.36 15.91
N THR A 387 10.48 -19.67 15.43
CA THR A 387 11.26 -18.72 16.21
C THR A 387 11.09 -17.32 15.61
N LEU A 388 10.59 -16.37 16.39
CA LEU A 388 10.58 -14.94 16.04
C LEU A 388 11.77 -14.25 16.73
N LYS A 389 12.65 -13.65 15.96
CA LYS A 389 13.73 -12.79 16.45
C LYS A 389 13.45 -11.33 16.13
N VAL A 390 13.54 -10.46 17.13
CA VAL A 390 13.39 -9.01 16.95
C VAL A 390 14.65 -8.30 17.44
N GLY A 391 15.34 -7.59 16.55
CA GLY A 391 16.61 -6.94 16.86
C GLY A 391 17.69 -7.93 17.30
N GLY A 392 17.72 -9.11 16.69
CA GLY A 392 18.69 -10.19 16.97
C GLY A 392 18.39 -11.03 18.22
N ARG A 393 17.34 -10.71 18.98
CA ARG A 393 16.96 -11.45 20.21
C ARG A 393 15.71 -12.28 19.96
N THR A 394 15.66 -13.48 20.51
CA THR A 394 14.46 -14.31 20.48
C THR A 394 13.34 -13.61 21.26
N ALA A 395 12.28 -13.29 20.56
CA ALA A 395 11.09 -12.64 21.09
C ALA A 395 9.94 -13.63 21.31
N PHE A 396 9.91 -14.71 20.54
CA PHE A 396 8.95 -15.80 20.68
C PHE A 396 9.57 -17.09 20.14
N GLU A 397 9.26 -18.20 20.78
CA GLU A 397 9.59 -19.56 20.33
C GLU A 397 8.44 -20.48 20.74
N GLY A 398 7.87 -21.20 19.81
CA GLY A 398 6.78 -22.11 20.07
C GLY A 398 5.88 -22.37 18.87
N PRO A 399 4.84 -23.19 19.07
CA PRO A 399 3.85 -23.44 18.02
C PRO A 399 2.98 -22.23 17.75
N VAL A 400 2.58 -22.05 16.50
CA VAL A 400 1.57 -21.08 16.06
C VAL A 400 0.53 -21.84 15.25
N THR A 401 -0.74 -21.69 15.61
CA THR A 401 -1.84 -22.35 14.94
C THR A 401 -2.65 -21.35 14.11
N PRO A 402 -3.14 -21.76 12.92
CA PRO A 402 -4.07 -20.96 12.16
C PRO A 402 -5.37 -20.73 12.94
N ASP A 403 -5.85 -19.50 13.00
CA ASP A 403 -7.06 -19.10 13.70
C ASP A 403 -8.06 -18.47 12.73
N VAL A 404 -9.21 -19.08 12.58
CA VAL A 404 -10.32 -18.65 11.71
C VAL A 404 -10.83 -17.27 12.15
N ALA A 405 -10.92 -17.03 13.47
CA ALA A 405 -11.40 -15.76 14.02
C ALA A 405 -10.44 -14.61 13.64
N VAL A 406 -9.14 -14.86 13.72
CA VAL A 406 -8.11 -13.91 13.28
C VAL A 406 -8.20 -13.65 11.78
N ALA A 407 -8.32 -14.72 10.98
CA ALA A 407 -8.40 -14.60 9.51
C ALA A 407 -9.63 -13.78 9.08
N LEU A 408 -10.81 -14.09 9.63
CA LEU A 408 -12.05 -13.35 9.34
C LEU A 408 -12.00 -11.90 9.84
N ALA A 409 -11.45 -11.66 11.02
CA ALA A 409 -11.30 -10.31 11.55
C ALA A 409 -10.37 -9.45 10.68
N GLN A 410 -9.26 -10.02 10.20
CA GLN A 410 -8.36 -9.31 9.32
C GLN A 410 -8.96 -9.10 7.93
N ALA A 411 -9.67 -10.09 7.38
CA ALA A 411 -10.41 -9.94 6.13
C ALA A 411 -11.46 -8.82 6.25
N LYS A 412 -12.25 -8.77 7.33
CA LYS A 412 -13.21 -7.67 7.58
C LYS A 412 -12.53 -6.32 7.79
N ARG A 413 -11.37 -6.27 8.46
CA ARG A 413 -10.61 -5.04 8.68
C ARG A 413 -10.09 -4.44 7.39
N THR A 414 -9.59 -5.27 6.48
CA THR A 414 -8.88 -4.84 5.26
C THR A 414 -9.72 -4.92 4.00
N TRP A 415 -10.79 -5.71 4.00
CA TRP A 415 -11.54 -6.12 2.80
C TRP A 415 -10.62 -6.69 1.72
N ASP A 416 -9.63 -7.45 2.17
CA ASP A 416 -8.65 -8.15 1.35
C ASP A 416 -8.87 -9.66 1.56
N PHE A 417 -9.51 -10.29 0.61
CA PHE A 417 -9.90 -11.71 0.68
C PHE A 417 -8.86 -12.63 0.04
N ASP A 418 -7.90 -12.06 -0.66
CA ASP A 418 -6.86 -12.79 -1.36
C ASP A 418 -5.64 -13.06 -0.44
N ARG A 419 -5.37 -12.20 0.55
CA ARG A 419 -4.23 -12.31 1.47
C ARG A 419 -4.72 -12.53 2.90
N LEU A 420 -5.05 -13.79 3.24
CA LEU A 420 -5.54 -14.14 4.57
C LEU A 420 -4.43 -14.23 5.60
N ARG A 421 -4.60 -13.53 6.72
CA ARG A 421 -3.71 -13.55 7.88
C ARG A 421 -4.29 -14.51 8.91
N TRP A 422 -3.70 -15.71 8.97
CA TRP A 422 -4.19 -16.79 9.84
C TRP A 422 -3.73 -16.67 11.28
N ALA A 423 -2.60 -16.02 11.51
CA ALA A 423 -2.08 -15.75 12.85
C ALA A 423 -1.34 -14.43 12.86
N GLY A 424 -1.11 -13.91 14.05
CA GLY A 424 -0.29 -12.74 14.28
C GLY A 424 0.46 -12.84 15.59
N LEU A 425 1.69 -12.38 15.63
CA LEU A 425 2.49 -12.24 16.83
C LEU A 425 2.73 -10.76 17.11
N ARG A 426 2.17 -10.25 18.20
CA ARG A 426 2.34 -8.86 18.63
C ARG A 426 3.51 -8.74 19.57
N PHE A 427 4.57 -8.11 19.09
CA PHE A 427 5.76 -7.77 19.85
C PHE A 427 5.63 -6.40 20.50
N ARG A 428 6.01 -6.29 21.79
CA ARG A 428 6.16 -5.03 22.51
C ARG A 428 7.57 -4.90 23.08
N SER A 429 8.20 -3.75 22.85
CA SER A 429 9.55 -3.49 23.41
C SER A 429 9.49 -3.46 24.94
N GLY A 430 10.29 -4.30 25.58
CA GLY A 430 10.28 -4.44 27.05
C GLY A 430 9.13 -5.28 27.62
N GLY A 431 8.28 -5.89 26.76
CA GLY A 431 7.18 -6.78 27.13
C GLY A 431 7.30 -8.17 26.52
N LYS A 432 6.27 -8.99 26.75
CA LYS A 432 6.15 -10.30 26.11
C LYS A 432 5.62 -10.17 24.68
N THR A 433 5.99 -11.11 23.82
CA THR A 433 5.33 -11.33 22.54
C THR A 433 4.11 -12.20 22.76
N GLU A 434 2.97 -11.75 22.26
CA GLU A 434 1.67 -12.40 22.47
C GLU A 434 1.02 -12.73 21.12
N PRO A 435 0.32 -13.87 21.00
CA PRO A 435 -0.53 -14.14 19.85
C PRO A 435 -1.64 -13.07 19.72
N VAL A 436 -1.94 -12.68 18.49
CA VAL A 436 -3.09 -11.82 18.18
C VAL A 436 -4.36 -12.68 18.21
N THR A 437 -5.39 -12.18 18.88
CA THR A 437 -6.73 -12.77 18.93
C THR A 437 -7.77 -11.82 18.34
N LEU A 438 -8.99 -12.25 18.17
CA LEU A 438 -10.10 -11.41 17.71
C LEU A 438 -10.29 -10.17 18.59
N THR A 439 -10.12 -10.32 19.90
CA THR A 439 -10.24 -9.24 20.90
C THR A 439 -9.01 -8.33 20.98
N THR A 440 -7.91 -8.68 20.31
CA THR A 440 -6.73 -7.84 20.31
C THR A 440 -7.05 -6.51 19.61
N ARG A 441 -7.05 -5.42 20.38
CA ARG A 441 -7.22 -4.07 19.82
C ARG A 441 -5.99 -3.71 19.01
N LEU A 442 -6.14 -3.76 17.70
CA LEU A 442 -5.18 -3.21 16.75
C LEU A 442 -5.61 -1.80 16.39
N PRO A 443 -4.69 -0.88 16.16
CA PRO A 443 -5.02 0.40 15.56
C PRO A 443 -5.79 0.19 14.26
N PRO A 444 -6.69 1.12 13.89
CA PRO A 444 -7.39 1.01 12.61
C PRO A 444 -6.36 0.85 11.49
N ALA A 445 -6.59 -0.11 10.60
CA ALA A 445 -5.75 -0.30 9.43
C ALA A 445 -5.84 0.98 8.58
N LEU A 446 -4.79 1.77 8.58
CA LEU A 446 -4.72 3.04 7.85
C LEU A 446 -5.89 3.97 8.22
N GLY A 447 -5.91 4.41 9.46
CA GLY A 447 -6.68 5.57 9.91
C GLY A 447 -5.75 6.76 9.97
N PRO A 448 -6.26 7.99 9.87
CA PRO A 448 -5.45 9.14 10.17
C PRO A 448 -4.98 9.04 11.62
N SER A 449 -3.77 9.48 11.79
CA SER A 449 -3.23 9.74 13.12
C SER A 449 -4.19 10.66 13.87
N ASP A 450 -4.63 10.23 15.04
CA ASP A 450 -5.22 11.15 16.00
C ASP A 450 -4.25 12.34 16.18
N PRO A 451 -4.64 13.56 15.84
CA PRO A 451 -3.75 14.72 15.96
C PRO A 451 -3.45 15.07 17.44
N ARG A 452 -4.03 14.33 18.39
CA ARG A 452 -3.78 14.59 19.80
C ARG A 452 -2.37 14.13 20.18
N PRO A 453 -1.51 15.00 20.73
CA PRO A 453 -0.28 14.57 21.37
C PRO A 453 -0.64 13.63 22.51
N HIS A 454 -0.14 12.42 22.48
CA HIS A 454 -0.16 11.57 23.66
C HIS A 454 0.72 12.23 24.73
N PRO A 455 0.25 12.31 26.00
CA PRO A 455 0.95 12.95 27.09
C PRO A 455 2.34 12.35 27.36
#